data_9fd5c875a769cd2b889aebc49e374287
#
_entry.id   9fd5c875a769cd2b889aebc49e374287
#
_cell.length_a   1.000
_cell.length_b   1.000
_cell.length_c   1.000
_cell.angle_alpha   90.00
_cell.angle_beta   90.00
_cell.angle_gamma   90.00
#
_symmetry.space_group_name_H-M   'P 1'
#
loop_
_entity.id
_entity.type
_entity.pdbx_description
1 polymer ?
#
loop_
_entity_poly.entity_id
_entity_poly.type
_entity_poly.pdbx_seq_one_letter_code
_entity_poly.pdbx_strand_id
1 'polypeptide(L)'
;MAIQGQGFTWAEGATDDLGDLVEALAAWRDGVSVDDFAGMFTFMMPGRLARAHESGDPVLAQWNWLRTAEEFSEERPLVEAAYADGRFGYFFPVLSHGTLRLRSVHRQQGDEEVSITPLSGDSYRVENSRLLDPTVVGSLKKAFSVASEALASDE
;
A
#
# COMPACT_ATOMS: atom_id res chain seq x y z
N MET A 1 0.47 -16.59 -13.94
CA MET A 1 -0.52 -15.54 -14.27
C MET A 1 -0.87 -14.78 -13.01
N ALA A 2 -0.99 -13.49 -13.09
CA ALA A 2 -1.51 -12.67 -12.00
C ALA A 2 -2.71 -11.84 -12.50
N ILE A 3 -3.79 -11.85 -11.75
CA ILE A 3 -4.96 -11.01 -11.99
C ILE A 3 -4.79 -9.75 -11.16
N GLN A 4 -4.71 -8.60 -11.82
CA GLN A 4 -4.53 -7.31 -11.18
C GLN A 4 -5.87 -6.60 -11.06
N GLY A 5 -6.19 -6.17 -9.86
CA GLY A 5 -7.25 -5.20 -9.62
C GLY A 5 -6.60 -3.83 -9.38
N GLN A 6 -7.32 -2.76 -9.39
CA GLN A 6 -6.95 -1.34 -9.22
C GLN A 6 -5.69 -1.07 -8.36
N GLY A 7 -4.50 -1.46 -8.84
CA GLY A 7 -3.23 -1.24 -8.17
C GLY A 7 -2.79 -2.32 -7.16
N PHE A 8 -3.45 -3.45 -7.10
CA PHE A 8 -3.05 -4.59 -6.27
C PHE A 8 -3.22 -5.92 -7.00
N THR A 9 -2.52 -6.96 -6.54
CA THR A 9 -2.74 -8.32 -7.04
C THR A 9 -3.98 -8.90 -6.39
N TRP A 10 -4.99 -9.22 -7.19
CA TRP A 10 -6.22 -9.86 -6.74
C TRP A 10 -6.03 -11.37 -6.52
N ALA A 11 -5.40 -12.03 -7.47
CA ALA A 11 -4.99 -13.43 -7.35
C ALA A 11 -3.82 -13.73 -8.27
N GLU A 12 -3.00 -14.71 -7.91
CA GLU A 12 -1.90 -15.19 -8.73
C GLU A 12 -1.79 -16.71 -8.69
N GLY A 13 -1.26 -17.30 -9.75
CA GLY A 13 -1.05 -18.74 -9.84
C GLY A 13 -0.54 -19.17 -11.19
N ALA A 14 -0.38 -20.47 -11.36
CA ALA A 14 0.07 -21.09 -12.59
C ALA A 14 -0.66 -22.41 -12.84
N THR A 15 -0.98 -22.66 -14.09
CA THR A 15 -1.49 -23.93 -14.58
C THR A 15 -1.00 -24.13 -16.01
N ASP A 16 -0.90 -25.38 -16.43
CA ASP A 16 -0.56 -25.76 -17.82
C ASP A 16 -1.82 -25.88 -18.69
N ASP A 17 -3.02 -25.79 -18.10
CA ASP A 17 -4.29 -25.87 -18.80
C ASP A 17 -4.81 -24.48 -19.16
N LEU A 18 -4.90 -24.21 -20.46
CA LEU A 18 -5.42 -22.94 -20.97
C LEU A 18 -6.92 -22.77 -20.66
N GLY A 19 -7.67 -23.87 -20.60
CA GLY A 19 -9.09 -23.85 -20.23
C GLY A 19 -9.28 -23.34 -18.82
N ASP A 20 -8.48 -23.81 -17.86
CA ASP A 20 -8.50 -23.34 -16.47
C ASP A 20 -8.22 -21.83 -16.38
N LEU A 21 -7.27 -21.33 -17.16
CA LEU A 21 -6.96 -19.89 -17.18
C LEU A 21 -8.13 -19.06 -17.71
N VAL A 22 -8.77 -19.53 -18.76
CA VAL A 22 -9.94 -18.85 -19.37
C VAL A 22 -11.12 -18.83 -18.40
N GLU A 23 -11.39 -19.95 -17.73
CA GLU A 23 -12.48 -20.04 -16.74
C GLU A 23 -12.21 -19.13 -15.52
N ALA A 24 -10.96 -19.11 -15.04
CA ALA A 24 -10.57 -18.23 -13.92
C ALA A 24 -10.74 -16.74 -14.28
N LEU A 25 -10.32 -16.33 -15.46
CA LEU A 25 -10.51 -14.94 -15.92
C LEU A 25 -11.98 -14.59 -16.10
N ALA A 26 -12.80 -15.51 -16.61
CA ALA A 26 -14.23 -15.31 -16.77
C ALA A 26 -14.91 -15.16 -15.39
N ALA A 27 -14.60 -16.02 -14.43
CA ALA A 27 -15.15 -15.96 -13.08
C ALA A 27 -14.77 -14.65 -12.37
N TRP A 28 -13.51 -14.22 -12.49
CA TRP A 28 -13.07 -12.92 -11.94
C TRP A 28 -13.85 -11.76 -12.56
N ARG A 29 -13.99 -11.74 -13.88
CA ARG A 29 -14.72 -10.68 -14.61
C ARG A 29 -16.21 -10.67 -14.24
N ASP A 30 -16.80 -11.82 -13.95
CA ASP A 30 -18.19 -11.96 -13.54
C ASP A 30 -18.42 -11.57 -12.07
N GLY A 31 -17.37 -11.19 -11.35
CA GLY A 31 -17.47 -10.68 -9.99
C GLY A 31 -17.61 -11.74 -8.90
N VAL A 32 -17.09 -12.94 -9.13
CA VAL A 32 -17.03 -13.99 -8.10
C VAL A 32 -16.21 -13.50 -6.90
N SER A 33 -16.66 -13.77 -5.68
CA SER A 33 -15.96 -13.40 -4.46
C SER A 33 -14.58 -14.07 -4.38
N VAL A 34 -13.65 -13.46 -3.64
CA VAL A 34 -12.30 -14.01 -3.45
C VAL A 34 -12.32 -15.42 -2.88
N ASP A 35 -13.18 -15.66 -1.88
CA ASP A 35 -13.28 -16.98 -1.23
C ASP A 35 -13.87 -18.04 -2.15
N ASP A 36 -14.92 -17.72 -2.91
CA ASP A 36 -15.48 -18.62 -3.90
C ASP A 36 -14.49 -18.91 -5.02
N PHE A 37 -13.79 -17.89 -5.49
CA PHE A 37 -12.73 -18.03 -6.50
C PHE A 37 -11.61 -18.97 -6.04
N ALA A 38 -11.12 -18.80 -4.81
CA ALA A 38 -10.09 -19.67 -4.23
C ALA A 38 -10.56 -21.13 -4.11
N GLY A 39 -11.85 -21.36 -3.85
CA GLY A 39 -12.46 -22.69 -3.83
C GLY A 39 -12.60 -23.33 -5.21
N MET A 40 -12.90 -22.52 -6.24
CA MET A 40 -13.06 -22.99 -7.62
C MET A 40 -11.74 -23.26 -8.33
N PHE A 41 -10.71 -22.43 -8.08
CA PHE A 41 -9.43 -22.47 -8.78
C PHE A 41 -8.28 -22.66 -7.80
N THR A 42 -8.01 -23.90 -7.42
CA THR A 42 -7.01 -24.26 -6.41
C THR A 42 -5.56 -23.93 -6.82
N PHE A 43 -5.32 -23.73 -8.12
CA PHE A 43 -4.03 -23.27 -8.65
C PHE A 43 -3.80 -21.77 -8.52
N MET A 44 -4.83 -21.01 -8.15
CA MET A 44 -4.78 -19.57 -7.94
C MET A 44 -4.80 -19.25 -6.45
N MET A 45 -3.90 -18.40 -6.01
CA MET A 45 -3.87 -17.90 -4.64
C MET A 45 -4.39 -16.46 -4.62
N PRO A 46 -5.35 -16.12 -3.74
CA PRO A 46 -5.79 -14.75 -3.55
C PRO A 46 -4.62 -13.84 -3.16
N GLY A 47 -4.59 -12.65 -3.72
CA GLY A 47 -3.66 -11.62 -3.30
C GLY A 47 -3.96 -11.16 -1.87
N ARG A 48 -2.94 -10.70 -1.17
CA ARG A 48 -3.03 -10.29 0.24
C ARG A 48 -4.14 -9.26 0.53
N LEU A 49 -4.33 -8.32 -0.38
CA LEU A 49 -5.32 -7.24 -0.21
C LEU A 49 -6.68 -7.55 -0.84
N ALA A 50 -6.84 -8.68 -1.51
CA ALA A 50 -8.07 -8.98 -2.24
C ALA A 50 -9.31 -9.01 -1.31
N ARG A 51 -9.22 -9.70 -0.17
CA ARG A 51 -10.31 -9.74 0.82
C ARG A 51 -10.58 -8.38 1.46
N ALA A 52 -9.51 -7.62 1.73
CA ALA A 52 -9.63 -6.29 2.30
C ALA A 52 -10.32 -5.31 1.36
N HIS A 53 -10.08 -5.41 0.05
CA HIS A 53 -10.80 -4.64 -0.96
C HIS A 53 -12.28 -5.01 -1.03
N GLU A 54 -12.63 -6.28 -0.92
CA GLU A 54 -14.03 -6.73 -0.87
C GLU A 54 -14.74 -6.24 0.40
N SER A 55 -14.06 -6.27 1.55
CA SER A 55 -14.62 -5.80 2.84
C SER A 55 -14.70 -4.29 2.96
N GLY A 56 -14.00 -3.54 2.07
CA GLY A 56 -14.04 -2.08 2.02
C GLY A 56 -13.00 -1.36 2.88
N ASP A 57 -12.03 -2.06 3.48
CA ASP A 57 -10.97 -1.43 4.29
C ASP A 57 -9.54 -1.91 3.94
N PRO A 58 -9.09 -1.67 2.70
CA PRO A 58 -7.73 -2.04 2.29
C PRO A 58 -6.64 -1.19 2.96
N VAL A 59 -6.94 0.04 3.36
CA VAL A 59 -5.99 0.93 4.03
C VAL A 59 -5.62 0.39 5.40
N LEU A 60 -6.61 0.05 6.23
CA LEU A 60 -6.35 -0.54 7.55
C LEU A 60 -5.61 -1.89 7.44
N ALA A 61 -6.00 -2.74 6.50
CA ALA A 61 -5.33 -4.01 6.26
C ALA A 61 -3.86 -3.81 5.88
N GLN A 62 -3.54 -2.81 5.07
CA GLN A 62 -2.18 -2.47 4.68
C GLN A 62 -1.35 -1.97 5.86
N TRP A 63 -1.89 -1.06 6.68
CA TRP A 63 -1.23 -0.61 7.90
C TRP A 63 -0.93 -1.77 8.84
N ASN A 64 -1.91 -2.62 9.10
CA ASN A 64 -1.74 -3.77 9.99
C ASN A 64 -0.66 -4.74 9.47
N TRP A 65 -0.59 -4.96 8.18
CA TRP A 65 0.45 -5.80 7.59
C TRP A 65 1.84 -5.20 7.78
N LEU A 66 2.04 -3.92 7.47
CA LEU A 66 3.34 -3.26 7.66
C LEU A 66 3.79 -3.25 9.13
N ARG A 67 2.84 -3.19 10.06
CA ARG A 67 3.11 -3.18 11.51
C ARG A 67 3.46 -4.56 12.07
N THR A 68 3.09 -5.64 11.43
CA THR A 68 3.17 -7.01 11.99
C THR A 68 4.06 -7.95 11.20
N ALA A 69 4.28 -7.74 9.89
CA ALA A 69 5.11 -8.63 9.10
C ALA A 69 6.58 -8.58 9.50
N GLU A 70 7.22 -9.74 9.61
CA GLU A 70 8.64 -9.84 10.03
C GLU A 70 9.60 -9.18 9.05
N GLU A 71 9.26 -9.19 7.77
CA GLU A 71 10.08 -8.56 6.71
C GLU A 71 10.28 -7.06 6.91
N PHE A 72 9.43 -6.39 7.70
CA PHE A 72 9.51 -4.96 8.03
C PHE A 72 9.93 -4.68 9.46
N SER A 73 10.58 -5.62 10.11
CA SER A 73 10.98 -5.49 11.51
C SER A 73 11.93 -4.30 11.77
N GLU A 74 12.81 -3.99 10.81
CA GLU A 74 13.74 -2.86 10.93
C GLU A 74 13.04 -1.51 10.79
N GLU A 75 12.04 -1.42 9.91
CA GLU A 75 11.31 -0.19 9.63
C GLU A 75 10.07 -0.02 10.53
N ARG A 76 9.77 -1.01 11.35
CA ARG A 76 8.58 -0.99 12.22
C ARG A 76 8.51 0.25 13.12
N PRO A 77 9.58 0.76 13.72
CA PRO A 77 9.51 1.99 14.51
C PRO A 77 8.98 3.18 13.72
N LEU A 78 9.37 3.34 12.46
CA LEU A 78 8.88 4.40 11.58
C LEU A 78 7.40 4.19 11.26
N VAL A 79 7.00 2.97 10.90
CA VAL A 79 5.62 2.61 10.57
C VAL A 79 4.69 2.83 11.77
N GLU A 80 5.08 2.37 12.95
CA GLU A 80 4.30 2.53 14.18
C GLU A 80 4.15 4.00 14.58
N ALA A 81 5.22 4.78 14.45
CA ALA A 81 5.18 6.21 14.74
C ALA A 81 4.25 6.96 13.77
N ALA A 82 4.29 6.64 12.49
CA ALA A 82 3.42 7.23 11.48
C ALA A 82 1.94 6.87 11.74
N TYR A 83 1.68 5.61 12.05
CA TYR A 83 0.32 5.15 12.37
C TYR A 83 -0.23 5.82 13.63
N ALA A 84 0.59 5.91 14.68
CA ALA A 84 0.22 6.52 15.96
C ALA A 84 0.02 8.04 15.87
N ASP A 85 0.62 8.70 14.88
CA ASP A 85 0.45 10.16 14.68
C ASP A 85 -1.01 10.55 14.41
N GLY A 86 -1.79 9.66 13.82
CA GLY A 86 -3.22 9.86 13.57
C GLY A 86 -3.56 10.68 12.32
N ARG A 87 -2.62 11.45 11.76
CA ARG A 87 -2.84 12.24 10.55
C ARG A 87 -2.77 11.39 9.27
N PHE A 88 -2.09 10.25 9.33
CA PHE A 88 -1.79 9.41 8.17
C PHE A 88 -2.65 8.17 8.03
N GLY A 89 -3.52 7.89 8.96
CA GLY A 89 -4.33 6.66 9.00
C GLY A 89 -5.25 6.46 7.79
N TYR A 90 -5.58 7.52 7.07
CA TYR A 90 -6.43 7.49 5.86
C TYR A 90 -5.63 7.34 4.56
N PHE A 91 -4.31 7.42 4.62
CA PHE A 91 -3.44 7.25 3.46
C PHE A 91 -2.99 5.81 3.35
N PHE A 92 -2.87 5.33 2.12
CA PHE A 92 -2.37 3.99 1.84
C PHE A 92 -0.85 3.96 2.00
N PRO A 93 -0.31 3.21 2.97
CA PRO A 93 1.12 3.15 3.20
C PRO A 93 1.80 2.12 2.31
N VAL A 94 2.95 2.48 1.76
CA VAL A 94 3.84 1.56 1.05
C VAL A 94 5.23 1.70 1.62
N LEU A 95 5.87 0.58 1.92
CA LEU A 95 7.24 0.55 2.42
C LEU A 95 8.15 -0.11 1.38
N SER A 96 9.17 0.60 0.94
CA SER A 96 10.10 0.13 -0.08
C SER A 96 11.50 0.68 0.20
N HIS A 97 12.48 -0.22 0.33
CA HIS A 97 13.88 0.15 0.58
C HIS A 97 14.06 1.13 1.76
N GLY A 98 13.34 0.90 2.85
CA GLY A 98 13.40 1.74 4.05
C GLY A 98 12.64 3.06 3.95
N THR A 99 12.02 3.37 2.82
CA THR A 99 11.23 4.58 2.62
C THR A 99 9.74 4.30 2.81
N LEU A 100 9.10 5.05 3.70
CA LEU A 100 7.65 5.03 3.87
C LEU A 100 7.01 6.02 2.89
N ARG A 101 6.10 5.51 2.05
CA ARG A 101 5.32 6.29 1.10
C ARG A 101 3.86 6.29 1.53
N LEU A 102 3.26 7.45 1.50
CA LEU A 102 1.86 7.66 1.86
C LEU A 102 1.11 8.18 0.64
N ARG A 103 0.14 7.41 0.17
CA ARG A 103 -0.64 7.71 -1.04
C ARG A 103 -2.07 8.06 -0.69
N SER A 104 -2.62 9.06 -1.34
CA SER A 104 -4.06 9.34 -1.26
C SER A 104 -4.85 8.26 -2.02
N VAL A 105 -5.93 7.74 -1.40
CA VAL A 105 -6.80 6.74 -2.02
C VAL A 105 -8.00 7.35 -2.76
N HIS A 106 -8.21 8.64 -2.64
CA HIS A 106 -9.44 9.30 -3.11
C HIS A 106 -9.30 10.05 -4.44
N ARG A 107 -8.12 10.11 -5.04
CA ARG A 107 -7.91 10.85 -6.29
C ARG A 107 -7.49 9.95 -7.44
N GLN A 108 -8.25 10.04 -8.54
CA GLN A 108 -8.00 9.30 -9.78
C GLN A 108 -6.96 9.98 -10.69
N GLN A 109 -6.45 11.14 -10.36
CA GLN A 109 -5.50 11.88 -11.20
C GLN A 109 -4.42 12.57 -10.37
N GLY A 110 -3.19 12.14 -10.60
CA GLY A 110 -2.00 12.75 -10.03
C GLY A 110 -1.80 12.32 -8.59
N ASP A 111 -1.17 11.21 -8.47
CA ASP A 111 -0.81 10.55 -7.23
C ASP A 111 -0.13 11.49 -6.26
N GLU A 112 -0.91 12.04 -5.33
CA GLU A 112 -0.32 12.68 -4.17
C GLU A 112 0.34 11.61 -3.33
N GLU A 113 1.63 11.59 -3.43
CA GLU A 113 2.47 10.71 -2.66
C GLU A 113 3.50 11.55 -1.92
N VAL A 114 3.59 11.31 -0.63
CA VAL A 114 4.68 11.83 0.20
C VAL A 114 5.53 10.67 0.63
N SER A 115 6.84 10.80 0.52
CA SER A 115 7.78 9.80 1.00
C SER A 115 8.63 10.35 2.15
N ILE A 116 8.87 9.49 3.14
CA ILE A 116 9.73 9.77 4.29
C ILE A 116 10.84 8.73 4.31
N THR A 117 12.07 9.20 4.13
CA THR A 117 13.26 8.34 4.10
C THR A 117 14.15 8.66 5.30
N PRO A 118 14.37 7.70 6.22
CA PRO A 118 15.37 7.86 7.26
C PRO A 118 16.77 8.02 6.66
N LEU A 119 17.51 8.97 7.18
CA LEU A 119 18.93 9.21 6.86
C LEU A 119 19.79 8.88 8.08
N SER A 120 21.12 8.95 7.95
CA SER A 120 22.02 8.80 9.08
C SER A 120 21.85 9.94 10.09
N GLY A 121 22.00 9.64 11.40
CA GLY A 121 22.02 10.65 12.47
C GLY A 121 20.66 11.29 12.77
N ASP A 122 19.60 10.52 12.86
CA ASP A 122 18.23 10.95 13.19
C ASP A 122 17.64 12.01 12.24
N SER A 123 18.18 12.11 11.03
CA SER A 123 17.67 12.98 9.98
C SER A 123 16.70 12.23 9.08
N TYR A 124 15.77 12.96 8.48
CA TYR A 124 14.76 12.40 7.58
C TYR A 124 14.63 13.28 6.34
N ARG A 125 14.55 12.63 5.18
CA ARG A 125 14.24 13.30 3.93
C ARG A 125 12.76 13.11 3.61
N VAL A 126 12.08 14.23 3.39
CA VAL A 126 10.66 14.24 2.99
C VAL A 126 10.57 14.73 1.55
N GLU A 127 9.95 13.94 0.70
CA GLU A 127 9.74 14.25 -0.70
C GLU A 127 8.25 14.16 -1.03
N ASN A 128 7.77 15.09 -1.83
CA ASN A 128 6.41 15.06 -2.38
C ASN A 128 6.55 15.13 -3.90
N SER A 129 5.70 14.44 -4.62
CA SER A 129 5.63 14.48 -6.10
C SER A 129 5.49 15.89 -6.68
N ARG A 130 5.05 16.87 -5.87
CA ARG A 130 4.88 18.27 -6.23
C ARG A 130 6.01 19.19 -5.77
N LEU A 131 6.81 18.77 -4.80
CA LEU A 131 7.96 19.55 -4.33
C LEU A 131 9.10 19.39 -5.33
N LEU A 132 9.63 20.50 -5.79
CA LEU A 132 10.78 20.52 -6.70
C LEU A 132 12.05 20.02 -6.00
N ASP A 133 12.17 20.24 -4.69
CA ASP A 133 13.33 19.85 -3.89
C ASP A 133 12.90 19.10 -2.63
N PRO A 134 13.60 18.02 -2.28
CA PRO A 134 13.37 17.30 -1.03
C PRO A 134 13.71 18.18 0.19
N THR A 135 12.97 18.00 1.27
CA THR A 135 13.21 18.67 2.55
C THR A 135 13.89 17.69 3.50
N VAL A 136 15.03 18.09 4.07
CA VAL A 136 15.72 17.31 5.09
C VAL A 136 15.50 17.96 6.47
N VAL A 137 15.05 17.16 7.42
CA VAL A 137 14.76 17.61 8.79
C VAL A 137 15.45 16.73 9.82
N GLY A 138 15.67 17.27 11.01
CA GLY A 138 16.44 16.63 12.08
C GLY A 138 15.62 15.85 13.09
N SER A 139 14.34 15.60 12.84
CA SER A 139 13.52 14.78 13.73
C SER A 139 12.33 14.18 12.98
N LEU A 140 11.84 13.04 13.49
CA LEU A 140 10.65 12.38 12.93
C LEU A 140 9.40 13.24 13.09
N LYS A 141 9.27 13.94 14.20
CA LYS A 141 8.15 14.88 14.42
C LYS A 141 8.10 15.99 13.36
N LYS A 142 9.26 16.55 12.99
CA LYS A 142 9.34 17.56 11.92
C LYS A 142 9.05 16.93 10.56
N ALA A 143 9.53 15.71 10.30
CA ALA A 143 9.23 15.00 9.07
C ALA A 143 7.72 14.77 8.89
N PHE A 144 7.02 14.38 9.95
CA PHE A 144 5.57 14.21 9.91
C PHE A 144 4.82 15.53 9.70
N SER A 145 5.30 16.63 10.28
CA SER A 145 4.69 17.94 10.05
C SER A 145 4.84 18.38 8.59
N VAL A 146 6.03 18.24 8.01
CA VAL A 146 6.27 18.55 6.59
C VAL A 146 5.42 17.65 5.68
N ALA A 147 5.37 16.36 5.95
CA ALA A 147 4.57 15.41 5.18
C ALA A 147 3.07 15.74 5.25
N SER A 148 2.56 16.05 6.45
CA SER A 148 1.16 16.40 6.65
C SER A 148 0.78 17.71 5.94
N GLU A 149 1.63 18.72 5.99
CA GLU A 149 1.42 19.98 5.27
C GLU A 149 1.40 19.77 3.75
N ALA A 150 2.32 18.94 3.24
CA ALA A 150 2.38 18.60 1.82
C ALA A 150 1.12 17.86 1.34
N LEU A 151 0.53 17.00 2.17
CA LEU A 151 -0.71 16.28 1.86
C LEU A 151 -1.97 17.14 2.03
N ALA A 152 -1.91 18.18 2.87
CA ALA A 152 -3.04 19.08 3.16
C ALA A 152 -3.15 20.25 2.16
N SER A 153 -2.12 20.54 1.37
CA SER A 153 -2.05 21.72 0.48
C SER A 153 -3.03 21.72 -0.69
N ASP A 154 -4.04 20.86 -0.66
CA ASP A 154 -4.98 20.61 -1.75
C ASP A 154 -6.47 20.87 -1.39
N GLU A 155 -6.74 21.58 -0.32
CA GLU A 155 -8.09 22.07 -0.04
C GLU A 155 -8.36 23.46 -0.65
#